data_1d0093506100b7052b7ed951824bdb31
#
_entry.id   1d0093506100b7052b7ed951824bdb31
#
_cell.length_a   1.000
_cell.length_b   1.000
_cell.length_c   1.000
_cell.angle_alpha   90.00
_cell.angle_beta   90.00
_cell.angle_gamma   90.00
#
_symmetry.space_group_name_H-M   'P 1'
#
loop_
_entity.id
_entity.type
_entity.pdbx_description
1 polymer ?
#
loop_
_entity_poly.entity_id
_entity_poly.type
_entity_poly.pdbx_seq_one_letter_code
_entity_poly.pdbx_strand_id
1 'polypeptide(L)'
;AETVFVTGNTAIDALKLTVQADYHHEVLDRINPARKMILVTMHRRENQGEPMRRVFRTLRQIVDAHDDVEIVYPVHLSPAREILSDNEKIHLIEPLDVLDFHNIAAKSYFIMSDSGGVQEEAPSLGKPVLVLRDTTERPEGVEAGTLKLVGTETQAVAEAMEALLTDESL
;
A
#
# COMPACT_ATOMS: atom_id res chain seq x y z
N ALA A 1 -32.61 8.23 -22.84
CA ALA A 1 -32.00 8.69 -21.57
C ALA A 1 -32.51 7.95 -20.34
N GLU A 2 -33.40 6.96 -20.52
CA GLU A 2 -34.08 6.29 -19.40
C GLU A 2 -33.45 4.96 -18.95
N THR A 3 -32.26 4.63 -19.45
CA THR A 3 -31.62 3.32 -19.18
C THR A 3 -30.23 3.41 -18.54
N VAL A 4 -29.91 4.54 -17.90
CA VAL A 4 -28.63 4.65 -17.16
C VAL A 4 -28.89 4.35 -15.68
N PHE A 5 -28.33 3.23 -15.20
CA PHE A 5 -28.37 2.85 -13.80
C PHE A 5 -27.01 3.12 -13.17
N VAL A 6 -27.00 3.75 -11.99
CA VAL A 6 -25.76 3.87 -11.19
C VAL A 6 -25.63 2.58 -10.39
N THR A 7 -24.67 1.75 -10.79
CA THR A 7 -24.47 0.39 -10.22
C THR A 7 -23.39 0.31 -9.15
N GLY A 8 -22.71 1.42 -8.85
CA GLY A 8 -21.58 1.42 -7.93
C GLY A 8 -20.27 0.95 -8.60
N ASN A 9 -19.27 0.66 -7.78
CA ASN A 9 -17.93 0.26 -8.24
C ASN A 9 -17.81 -1.27 -8.33
N THR A 10 -17.73 -1.79 -9.55
CA THR A 10 -17.60 -3.24 -9.81
C THR A 10 -16.29 -3.84 -9.30
N ALA A 11 -15.23 -3.03 -9.15
CA ALA A 11 -13.96 -3.49 -8.58
C ALA A 11 -14.13 -3.92 -7.12
N ILE A 12 -14.97 -3.22 -6.36
CA ILE A 12 -15.29 -3.56 -4.96
C ILE A 12 -16.02 -4.88 -4.88
N ASP A 13 -16.96 -5.15 -5.79
CA ASP A 13 -17.68 -6.42 -5.82
C ASP A 13 -16.76 -7.60 -6.15
N ALA A 14 -15.77 -7.38 -6.98
CA ALA A 14 -14.76 -8.39 -7.32
C ALA A 14 -13.95 -8.85 -6.10
N LEU A 15 -13.72 -7.99 -5.11
CA LEU A 15 -12.96 -8.33 -3.89
C LEU A 15 -13.58 -9.50 -3.13
N LYS A 16 -14.90 -9.61 -3.11
CA LYS A 16 -15.60 -10.71 -2.44
C LYS A 16 -15.31 -12.07 -3.06
N LEU A 17 -14.94 -12.08 -4.34
CA LEU A 17 -14.62 -13.29 -5.09
C LEU A 17 -13.13 -13.62 -5.10
N THR A 18 -12.27 -12.62 -4.97
CA THR A 18 -10.82 -12.78 -5.08
C THR A 18 -10.13 -13.01 -3.75
N VAL A 19 -10.63 -12.44 -2.65
CA VAL A 19 -10.05 -12.65 -1.32
C VAL A 19 -10.41 -14.02 -0.78
N GLN A 20 -9.41 -14.83 -0.46
CA GLN A 20 -9.54 -16.22 -0.03
C GLN A 20 -8.91 -16.42 1.35
N ALA A 21 -9.59 -17.18 2.22
CA ALA A 21 -9.09 -17.47 3.57
C ALA A 21 -7.84 -18.38 3.57
N ASP A 22 -7.74 -19.27 2.59
CA ASP A 22 -6.65 -20.24 2.43
C ASP A 22 -5.60 -19.79 1.38
N TYR A 23 -5.57 -18.50 1.07
CA TYR A 23 -4.63 -17.95 0.08
C TYR A 23 -3.19 -18.16 0.49
N HIS A 24 -2.36 -18.56 -0.47
CA HIS A 24 -0.93 -18.75 -0.31
C HIS A 24 -0.15 -17.97 -1.38
N HIS A 25 0.94 -17.35 -0.98
CA HIS A 25 1.91 -16.74 -1.88
C HIS A 25 3.32 -16.88 -1.29
N GLU A 26 4.28 -17.10 -2.16
CA GLU A 26 5.69 -17.27 -1.80
C GLU A 26 6.22 -16.15 -0.90
N VAL A 27 5.85 -14.89 -1.15
CA VAL A 27 6.30 -13.76 -0.33
C VAL A 27 5.79 -13.84 1.12
N LEU A 28 4.59 -14.37 1.33
CA LEU A 28 4.01 -14.52 2.67
C LEU A 28 4.77 -15.54 3.51
N ASP A 29 5.41 -16.54 2.89
CA ASP A 29 6.25 -17.50 3.59
C ASP A 29 7.55 -16.89 4.12
N ARG A 30 8.01 -15.79 3.50
CA ARG A 30 9.22 -15.07 3.89
C ARG A 30 8.97 -14.05 5.00
N ILE A 31 7.70 -13.67 5.22
CA ILE A 31 7.33 -12.66 6.21
C ILE A 31 7.06 -13.33 7.54
N ASN A 32 7.63 -12.76 8.61
CA ASN A 32 7.30 -13.22 9.96
C ASN A 32 5.85 -12.82 10.30
N PRO A 33 4.96 -13.78 10.57
CA PRO A 33 3.54 -13.49 10.83
C PRO A 33 3.30 -12.67 12.10
N ALA A 34 4.29 -12.58 13.00
CA ALA A 34 4.23 -11.73 14.18
C ALA A 34 4.53 -10.25 13.87
N ARG A 35 5.01 -9.94 12.66
CA ARG A 35 5.33 -8.58 12.24
C ARG A 35 4.19 -7.95 11.46
N LYS A 36 4.17 -6.62 11.46
CA LYS A 36 3.24 -5.81 10.68
C LYS A 36 3.74 -5.73 9.24
N MET A 37 2.93 -6.17 8.30
CA MET A 37 3.27 -6.12 6.87
C MET A 37 2.66 -4.88 6.24
N ILE A 38 3.49 -4.07 5.59
CA ILE A 38 3.08 -2.90 4.83
C ILE A 38 3.18 -3.21 3.34
N LEU A 39 2.08 -3.04 2.62
CA LEU A 39 2.07 -3.18 1.17
C LEU A 39 2.28 -1.81 0.53
N VAL A 40 3.32 -1.67 -0.29
CA VAL A 40 3.67 -0.41 -0.97
C VAL A 40 3.57 -0.60 -2.47
N THR A 41 2.89 0.32 -3.14
CA THR A 41 2.86 0.40 -4.61
C THR A 41 3.07 1.83 -5.07
N MET A 42 4.06 2.06 -5.94
CA MET A 42 4.30 3.35 -6.57
C MET A 42 4.61 3.14 -8.05
N HIS A 43 3.85 3.75 -8.94
CA HIS A 43 4.05 3.61 -10.38
C HIS A 43 3.69 4.86 -11.17
N ARG A 44 3.17 5.90 -10.53
CA ARG A 44 2.80 7.13 -11.24
C ARG A 44 4.01 7.88 -11.78
N ARG A 45 3.88 8.41 -12.99
CA ARG A 45 4.96 9.15 -13.66
C ARG A 45 5.37 10.40 -12.88
N GLU A 46 4.43 11.06 -12.24
CA GLU A 46 4.68 12.27 -11.43
C GLU A 46 5.59 12.01 -10.23
N ASN A 47 5.64 10.78 -9.74
CA ASN A 47 6.46 10.38 -8.61
C ASN A 47 7.84 9.82 -9.02
N GLN A 48 8.08 9.60 -10.30
CA GLN A 48 9.37 9.09 -10.77
C GLN A 48 10.51 10.08 -10.48
N GLY A 49 11.69 9.54 -10.21
CA GLY A 49 12.87 10.33 -9.88
C GLY A 49 12.98 10.61 -8.38
N GLU A 50 13.26 11.84 -8.01
CA GLU A 50 13.53 12.22 -6.62
C GLU A 50 12.35 11.98 -5.64
N PRO A 51 11.08 12.25 -5.99
CA PRO A 51 9.97 11.93 -5.08
C PRO A 51 9.94 10.46 -4.67
N MET A 52 10.11 9.56 -5.61
CA MET A 52 10.14 8.12 -5.38
C MET A 52 11.34 7.72 -4.51
N ARG A 53 12.52 8.30 -4.77
CA ARG A 53 13.73 8.05 -3.97
C ARG A 53 13.57 8.50 -2.52
N ARG A 54 12.93 9.65 -2.28
CA ARG A 54 12.63 10.13 -0.92
C ARG A 54 11.75 9.14 -0.17
N VAL A 55 10.70 8.64 -0.81
CA VAL A 55 9.82 7.64 -0.20
C VAL A 55 10.60 6.37 0.13
N PHE A 56 11.43 5.87 -0.76
CA PHE A 56 12.24 4.67 -0.51
C PHE A 56 13.19 4.84 0.67
N ARG A 57 13.86 5.98 0.79
CA ARG A 57 14.73 6.27 1.95
C ARG A 57 13.91 6.31 3.24
N THR A 58 12.72 6.88 3.19
CA THR A 58 11.81 6.93 4.35
C THR A 58 11.37 5.53 4.76
N LEU A 59 10.99 4.67 3.81
CA LEU A 59 10.63 3.28 4.07
C LEU A 59 11.77 2.54 4.76
N ARG A 60 13.00 2.73 4.29
CA ARG A 60 14.17 2.12 4.89
C ARG A 60 14.39 2.59 6.33
N GLN A 61 14.27 3.89 6.58
CA GLN A 61 14.38 4.45 7.94
C GLN A 61 13.36 3.87 8.89
N ILE A 62 12.12 3.75 8.47
CA ILE A 62 11.04 3.20 9.30
C ILE A 62 11.28 1.72 9.61
N VAL A 63 11.66 0.93 8.62
CA VAL A 63 11.95 -0.50 8.82
C VAL A 63 13.16 -0.72 9.72
N ASP A 64 14.17 0.11 9.61
CA ASP A 64 15.37 0.04 10.47
C ASP A 64 15.06 0.47 11.92
N ALA A 65 14.08 1.36 12.11
CA ALA A 65 13.67 1.84 13.42
C ALA A 65 12.66 0.92 14.14
N HIS A 66 11.97 0.04 13.40
CA HIS A 66 10.92 -0.85 13.91
C HIS A 66 11.24 -2.31 13.59
N ASP A 67 11.56 -3.10 14.59
CA ASP A 67 11.89 -4.52 14.42
C ASP A 67 10.67 -5.37 14.03
N ASP A 68 9.47 -4.89 14.29
CA ASP A 68 8.20 -5.57 14.06
C ASP A 68 7.52 -5.21 12.73
N VAL A 69 8.25 -4.60 11.80
CA VAL A 69 7.71 -4.13 10.52
C VAL A 69 8.44 -4.79 9.35
N GLU A 70 7.68 -5.28 8.39
CA GLU A 70 8.18 -5.73 7.09
C GLU A 70 7.39 -5.09 5.96
N ILE A 71 8.04 -4.87 4.82
CA ILE A 71 7.45 -4.24 3.65
C ILE A 71 7.44 -5.22 2.47
N VAL A 72 6.31 -5.27 1.77
CA VAL A 72 6.18 -5.94 0.47
C VAL A 72 5.99 -4.87 -0.59
N TYR A 73 6.87 -4.85 -1.58
CA TYR A 73 6.80 -3.88 -2.66
C TYR A 73 6.89 -4.57 -4.02
N PRO A 74 5.76 -4.76 -4.72
CA PRO A 74 5.75 -5.25 -6.08
C PRO A 74 6.31 -4.19 -7.03
N VAL A 75 7.39 -4.52 -7.75
CA VAL A 75 8.08 -3.57 -8.61
C VAL A 75 8.80 -4.27 -9.75
N HIS A 76 8.70 -3.72 -10.96
CA HIS A 76 9.42 -4.25 -12.11
C HIS A 76 10.92 -3.94 -12.07
N LEU A 77 11.27 -2.79 -12.49
CA LEU A 77 12.66 -2.29 -12.52
C LEU A 77 12.62 -0.88 -11.97
N SER A 78 13.48 -0.58 -11.01
CA SER A 78 13.42 0.77 -10.49
C SER A 78 14.59 1.10 -9.60
N PRO A 79 14.76 2.39 -9.28
CA PRO A 79 15.63 2.84 -8.21
C PRO A 79 15.39 2.15 -6.87
N ALA A 80 14.23 1.50 -6.68
CA ALA A 80 13.94 0.73 -5.48
C ALA A 80 15.00 -0.34 -5.21
N ARG A 81 15.48 -1.02 -6.23
CA ARG A 81 16.51 -2.04 -6.07
C ARG A 81 17.82 -1.46 -5.52
N GLU A 82 18.20 -0.28 -5.96
CA GLU A 82 19.42 0.37 -5.46
C GLU A 82 19.34 0.73 -3.97
N ILE A 83 18.18 1.15 -3.52
CA ILE A 83 17.98 1.70 -2.18
C ILE A 83 17.51 0.64 -1.17
N LEU A 84 16.77 -0.35 -1.62
CA LEU A 84 16.03 -1.25 -0.75
C LEU A 84 16.47 -2.72 -0.81
N SER A 85 17.25 -3.14 -1.82
CA SER A 85 17.53 -4.56 -2.06
C SER A 85 18.41 -5.24 -1.00
N ASP A 86 19.14 -4.49 -0.20
CA ASP A 86 20.02 -5.02 0.85
C ASP A 86 19.32 -5.10 2.22
N ASN A 87 18.04 -4.83 2.30
CA ASN A 87 17.29 -4.89 3.55
C ASN A 87 16.41 -6.15 3.59
N GLU A 88 16.70 -7.05 4.53
CA GLU A 88 16.00 -8.33 4.67
C GLU A 88 14.51 -8.20 5.02
N LYS A 89 14.10 -7.07 5.59
CA LYS A 89 12.70 -6.79 5.95
C LYS A 89 11.91 -6.09 4.84
N ILE A 90 12.57 -5.77 3.72
CA ILE A 90 11.92 -5.18 2.55
C ILE A 90 11.96 -6.19 1.40
N HIS A 91 10.79 -6.69 1.04
CA HIS A 91 10.64 -7.73 0.02
C HIS A 91 10.24 -7.09 -1.30
N LEU A 92 11.19 -6.99 -2.23
CA LEU A 92 10.95 -6.56 -3.60
C LEU A 92 10.54 -7.77 -4.42
N ILE A 93 9.33 -7.76 -4.94
CA ILE A 93 8.76 -8.88 -5.70
C ILE A 93 8.30 -8.45 -7.08
N GLU A 94 8.06 -9.42 -7.94
CA GLU A 94 7.45 -9.16 -9.24
C GLU A 94 6.05 -8.57 -9.09
N PRO A 95 5.59 -7.76 -10.05
CA PRO A 95 4.24 -7.23 -10.04
C PRO A 95 3.19 -8.32 -9.86
N LEU A 96 2.19 -8.02 -9.06
CA LEU A 96 1.12 -8.95 -8.71
C LEU A 96 -0.05 -8.82 -9.70
N ASP A 97 -0.70 -9.95 -10.00
CA ASP A 97 -2.01 -9.92 -10.64
C ASP A 97 -3.08 -9.44 -9.65
N VAL A 98 -4.31 -9.27 -10.12
CA VAL A 98 -5.42 -8.75 -9.32
C VAL A 98 -5.72 -9.65 -8.12
N LEU A 99 -5.72 -10.96 -8.31
CA LEU A 99 -6.02 -11.91 -7.25
C LEU A 99 -4.94 -11.88 -6.16
N ASP A 100 -3.68 -11.93 -6.53
CA ASP A 100 -2.56 -11.87 -5.60
C ASP A 100 -2.54 -10.54 -4.85
N PHE A 101 -2.76 -9.43 -5.57
CA PHE A 101 -2.80 -8.11 -4.97
C PHE A 101 -3.89 -7.99 -3.89
N HIS A 102 -5.12 -8.42 -4.19
CA HIS A 102 -6.23 -8.36 -3.25
C HIS A 102 -5.97 -9.19 -1.97
N ASN A 103 -5.41 -10.38 -2.13
CA ASN A 103 -5.14 -11.26 -1.00
C ASN A 103 -3.98 -10.77 -0.13
N ILE A 104 -2.91 -10.24 -0.72
CA ILE A 104 -1.80 -9.65 0.03
C ILE A 104 -2.25 -8.36 0.72
N ALA A 105 -3.03 -7.52 0.04
CA ALA A 105 -3.60 -6.32 0.62
C ALA A 105 -4.49 -6.63 1.84
N ALA A 106 -5.31 -7.67 1.75
CA ALA A 106 -6.17 -8.11 2.85
C ALA A 106 -5.38 -8.56 4.10
N LYS A 107 -4.15 -9.01 3.94
CA LYS A 107 -3.25 -9.43 5.03
C LYS A 107 -2.32 -8.32 5.51
N SER A 108 -2.28 -7.18 4.85
CA SER A 108 -1.41 -6.07 5.23
C SER A 108 -1.95 -5.31 6.45
N TYR A 109 -1.06 -4.70 7.21
CA TYR A 109 -1.41 -3.84 8.33
C TYR A 109 -1.97 -2.51 7.86
N PHE A 110 -1.29 -1.90 6.91
CA PHE A 110 -1.81 -0.78 6.11
C PHE A 110 -1.16 -0.79 4.72
N ILE A 111 -1.65 0.07 3.84
CA ILE A 111 -1.21 0.16 2.46
C ILE A 111 -0.70 1.57 2.16
N MET A 112 0.38 1.67 1.39
CA MET A 112 0.89 2.93 0.87
C MET A 112 0.85 2.86 -0.65
N SER A 113 0.21 3.84 -1.29
CA SER A 113 0.01 3.79 -2.73
C SER A 113 -0.18 5.16 -3.37
N ASP A 114 0.24 5.28 -4.63
CA ASP A 114 -0.11 6.39 -5.50
C ASP A 114 -1.21 6.02 -6.52
N SER A 115 -1.78 4.83 -6.42
CA SER A 115 -2.79 4.30 -7.35
C SER A 115 -4.21 4.73 -6.98
N GLY A 116 -4.98 5.22 -7.97
CA GLY A 116 -6.40 5.50 -7.80
C GLY A 116 -7.24 4.24 -7.49
N GLY A 117 -6.95 3.12 -8.16
CA GLY A 117 -7.65 1.86 -7.92
C GLY A 117 -7.49 1.34 -6.50
N VAL A 118 -6.28 1.42 -5.96
CA VAL A 118 -6.00 1.00 -4.58
C VAL A 118 -6.77 1.86 -3.58
N GLN A 119 -6.95 3.15 -3.83
CA GLN A 119 -7.74 4.05 -2.99
C GLN A 119 -9.21 3.64 -2.92
N GLU A 120 -9.73 2.96 -3.94
CA GLU A 120 -11.09 2.44 -3.95
C GLU A 120 -11.20 1.07 -3.25
N GLU A 121 -10.23 0.20 -3.51
CA GLU A 121 -10.29 -1.21 -3.09
C GLU A 121 -9.87 -1.41 -1.63
N ALA A 122 -8.83 -0.74 -1.17
CA ALA A 122 -8.27 -0.97 0.16
C ALA A 122 -9.23 -0.63 1.33
N PRO A 123 -10.02 0.47 1.28
CA PRO A 123 -11.01 0.72 2.32
C PRO A 123 -12.05 -0.39 2.44
N SER A 124 -12.42 -1.03 1.32
CA SER A 124 -13.35 -2.16 1.32
C SER A 124 -12.78 -3.41 1.99
N LEU A 125 -11.45 -3.50 2.11
CA LEU A 125 -10.74 -4.53 2.86
C LEU A 125 -10.55 -4.15 4.34
N GLY A 126 -11.02 -2.98 4.77
CA GLY A 126 -10.83 -2.47 6.12
C GLY A 126 -9.40 -2.01 6.41
N LYS A 127 -8.63 -1.65 5.38
CA LYS A 127 -7.23 -1.26 5.51
C LYS A 127 -7.05 0.25 5.35
N PRO A 128 -6.34 0.93 6.28
CA PRO A 128 -5.95 2.33 6.08
C PRO A 128 -5.01 2.46 4.89
N VAL A 129 -5.12 3.57 4.17
CA VAL A 129 -4.25 3.88 3.03
C VAL A 129 -3.57 5.21 3.23
N LEU A 130 -2.25 5.22 3.13
CA LEU A 130 -1.45 6.42 2.98
C LEU A 130 -1.27 6.69 1.49
N VAL A 131 -1.85 7.77 1.01
CA VAL A 131 -1.82 8.13 -0.41
C VAL A 131 -0.59 8.99 -0.68
N LEU A 132 0.32 8.46 -1.50
CA LEU A 132 1.61 9.08 -1.85
C LEU A 132 1.43 10.12 -2.98
N ARG A 133 0.49 11.03 -2.79
CA ARG A 133 0.14 12.10 -3.72
C ARG A 133 -0.31 13.34 -2.95
N ASP A 134 -0.16 14.49 -3.59
CA ASP A 134 -0.66 15.77 -3.03
C ASP A 134 -2.17 15.93 -3.24
N THR A 135 -2.73 15.22 -4.20
CA THR A 135 -4.16 15.29 -4.54
C THR A 135 -4.75 13.89 -4.70
N THR A 136 -6.05 13.76 -4.51
CA THR A 136 -6.77 12.51 -4.78
C THR A 136 -7.98 12.75 -5.67
N GLU A 137 -8.29 11.75 -6.47
CA GLU A 137 -9.53 11.64 -7.25
C GLU A 137 -10.67 11.03 -6.42
N ARG A 138 -10.40 10.71 -5.15
CA ARG A 138 -11.33 10.04 -4.22
C ARG A 138 -11.45 10.83 -2.90
N PRO A 139 -11.98 12.06 -2.94
CA PRO A 139 -12.11 12.87 -1.74
C PRO A 139 -13.01 12.24 -0.67
N GLU A 140 -13.98 11.45 -1.07
CA GLU A 140 -14.87 10.73 -0.17
C GLU A 140 -14.12 9.78 0.79
N GLY A 141 -13.05 9.16 0.34
CA GLY A 141 -12.23 8.30 1.19
C GLY A 141 -11.44 9.09 2.24
N VAL A 142 -10.98 10.27 1.90
CA VAL A 142 -10.31 11.17 2.84
C VAL A 142 -11.31 11.71 3.87
N GLU A 143 -12.49 12.10 3.44
CA GLU A 143 -13.56 12.57 4.32
C GLU A 143 -14.04 11.48 5.28
N ALA A 144 -14.07 10.23 4.81
CA ALA A 144 -14.42 9.07 5.64
C ALA A 144 -13.31 8.64 6.60
N GLY A 145 -12.10 9.17 6.47
CA GLY A 145 -10.95 8.84 7.32
C GLY A 145 -10.22 7.55 6.96
N THR A 146 -10.56 6.92 5.84
CA THR A 146 -9.92 5.68 5.35
C THR A 146 -8.69 5.94 4.50
N LEU A 147 -8.61 7.13 3.89
CA LEU A 147 -7.47 7.58 3.10
C LEU A 147 -6.82 8.80 3.75
N LYS A 148 -5.51 8.85 3.75
CA LYS A 148 -4.75 10.02 4.17
C LYS A 148 -3.78 10.44 3.09
N LEU A 149 -3.90 11.67 2.59
CA LEU A 149 -2.95 12.25 1.64
C LEU A 149 -1.67 12.64 2.39
N VAL A 150 -0.55 12.04 2.01
CA VAL A 150 0.74 12.29 2.67
C VAL A 150 1.78 12.86 1.72
N GLY A 151 1.52 12.85 0.41
CA GLY A 151 2.50 13.28 -0.58
C GLY A 151 3.73 12.37 -0.60
N THR A 152 4.88 12.95 -0.90
CA THR A 152 6.16 12.22 -0.98
C THR A 152 7.27 12.85 -0.12
N GLU A 153 6.96 13.89 0.64
CA GLU A 153 7.93 14.51 1.54
C GLU A 153 8.27 13.59 2.71
N THR A 154 9.56 13.48 3.00
CA THR A 154 10.08 12.54 4.01
C THR A 154 9.42 12.69 5.37
N GLN A 155 9.29 13.92 5.86
CA GLN A 155 8.71 14.16 7.18
C GLN A 155 7.24 13.76 7.24
N ALA A 156 6.44 14.15 6.24
CA ALA A 156 5.01 13.85 6.20
C ALA A 156 4.75 12.34 6.10
N VAL A 157 5.52 11.64 5.26
CA VAL A 157 5.41 10.20 5.09
C VAL A 157 5.82 9.48 6.37
N ALA A 158 6.95 9.86 6.96
CA ALA A 158 7.45 9.25 8.20
C ALA A 158 6.46 9.43 9.36
N GLU A 159 5.95 10.63 9.57
CA GLU A 159 4.96 10.93 10.63
C GLU A 159 3.68 10.12 10.46
N ALA A 160 3.18 9.99 9.23
CA ALA A 160 1.98 9.22 8.95
C ALA A 160 2.20 7.71 9.20
N MET A 161 3.34 7.17 8.80
CA MET A 161 3.70 5.77 9.07
C MET A 161 3.84 5.51 10.58
N GLU A 162 4.55 6.38 11.30
CA GLU A 162 4.72 6.26 12.75
C GLU A 162 3.36 6.30 13.48
N ALA A 163 2.46 7.19 13.06
CA ALA A 163 1.13 7.28 13.67
C ALA A 163 0.35 5.96 13.53
N LEU A 164 0.39 5.32 12.36
CA LEU A 164 -0.29 4.04 12.14
C LEU A 164 0.39 2.88 12.87
N LEU A 165 1.72 2.91 12.98
CA LEU A 165 2.48 1.84 13.63
C LEU A 165 2.38 1.87 15.15
N THR A 166 2.15 3.03 15.74
CA THR A 166 2.05 3.22 17.20
C THR A 166 0.61 3.30 17.71
N ASP A 167 -0.39 3.41 16.83
CA ASP A 167 -1.80 3.46 17.21
C ASP A 167 -2.36 2.04 17.32
N GLU A 168 -2.54 1.57 18.55
CA GLU A 168 -3.09 0.26 18.87
C GLU A 168 -4.62 0.17 18.69
N SER A 169 -5.28 1.29 18.38
CA SER A 169 -6.74 1.36 18.23
C SER A 169 -7.25 1.07 16.81
N LEU A 170 -6.37 0.83 15.87
CA LEU A 170 -6.71 0.57 14.48
C LEU A 170 -6.91 -0.93 14.19
#